data_52639bf8b89dedafc0049c98de5e2246
#
_entry.id   52639bf8b89dedafc0049c98de5e2246
#
_cell.length_a   1.000
_cell.length_b   1.000
_cell.length_c   1.000
_cell.angle_alpha   90.00
_cell.angle_beta   90.00
_cell.angle_gamma   90.00
#
_symmetry.space_group_name_H-M   'P 1'
#
loop_
_entity.id
_entity.type
_entity.pdbx_description
1 polymer ?
#
loop_
_entity_poly.entity_id
_entity_poly.type
_entity_poly.pdbx_seq_one_letter_code
_entity_poly.pdbx_strand_id
1 'polypeptide(L)'
;MPDRTADDLATRLTAIAEGAGGSITPPIVQTSLFAFDSFDDFKARMDGSSNAPMYTRVQNPTVAAFEAMMADAEGGEAAVGFASGMGAISATLMAFLRPGDRVACVEHVYPDSYRFMERILRPFGIETTYHPLHAFEDDPDLLQGVKVAYLESPTSVVFQALNLPKVAAHARRHGVVTMIDNSWATPVFQRPIELGIDIVIHSASKYISGHSDTVAGVVIGSADHIARLRDLSLPLFGAKLAPFEAWLLIRGLRTLVPRMRQHQATADLFADRLAALPFVRRVNAPTANMVPGLTGRSGLMSVEFDETVSIPRLADALRFFRLGVSWGGFESLILPAQVGLAQAGEFNSMRKFGVPATLVRLSLGLENAEDLWADMSAALATSRN
;
A
#
# COMPACT_ATOMS: atom_id res chain seq x y z
N MET A 1 -14.47 -24.08 -5.48
CA MET A 1 -15.12 -23.46 -4.32
C MET A 1 -16.41 -22.82 -4.81
N PRO A 2 -17.49 -22.73 -4.00
CA PRO A 2 -18.66 -21.95 -4.41
C PRO A 2 -18.22 -20.50 -4.69
N ASP A 3 -18.91 -19.86 -5.63
CA ASP A 3 -18.69 -18.45 -5.92
C ASP A 3 -19.03 -17.61 -4.68
N ARG A 4 -18.01 -16.96 -4.11
CA ARG A 4 -18.13 -16.12 -2.91
C ARG A 4 -18.08 -14.62 -3.22
N THR A 5 -18.12 -14.24 -4.49
CA THR A 5 -18.01 -12.83 -4.90
C THR A 5 -19.16 -11.97 -4.36
N ALA A 6 -20.32 -12.58 -4.07
CA ALA A 6 -21.47 -11.92 -3.47
C ALA A 6 -21.37 -11.74 -1.94
N ASP A 7 -20.43 -12.41 -1.28
CA ASP A 7 -20.27 -12.32 0.17
C ASP A 7 -19.55 -11.03 0.57
N ASP A 8 -19.87 -10.52 1.77
CA ASP A 8 -19.16 -9.38 2.37
C ASP A 8 -17.67 -9.69 2.56
N LEU A 9 -16.81 -8.69 2.38
CA LEU A 9 -15.36 -8.83 2.50
C LEU A 9 -14.94 -9.42 3.85
N ALA A 10 -15.60 -9.02 4.97
CA ALA A 10 -15.29 -9.57 6.28
C ALA A 10 -15.54 -11.09 6.33
N THR A 11 -16.64 -11.56 5.73
CA THR A 11 -16.95 -12.98 5.62
C THR A 11 -15.90 -13.72 4.78
N ARG A 12 -15.52 -13.16 3.63
CA ARG A 12 -14.53 -13.78 2.73
C ARG A 12 -13.15 -13.91 3.39
N LEU A 13 -12.70 -12.88 4.11
CA LEU A 13 -11.41 -12.88 4.81
C LEU A 13 -11.38 -13.81 6.05
N THR A 14 -12.53 -14.06 6.68
CA THR A 14 -12.62 -14.93 7.88
C THR A 14 -13.06 -16.35 7.58
N ALA A 15 -13.61 -16.61 6.40
CA ALA A 15 -14.02 -17.95 6.01
C ALA A 15 -12.83 -18.92 6.04
N ILE A 16 -13.09 -20.09 6.60
CA ILE A 16 -12.08 -21.15 6.69
C ILE A 16 -11.83 -21.70 5.29
N ALA A 17 -10.60 -21.51 4.78
CA ALA A 17 -10.15 -22.28 3.63
C ALA A 17 -9.98 -23.75 4.06
N GLU A 18 -10.37 -24.71 3.22
CA GLU A 18 -10.12 -26.11 3.47
C GLU A 18 -8.60 -26.34 3.56
N GLY A 19 -8.12 -26.43 4.79
CA GLY A 19 -6.72 -26.78 5.07
C GLY A 19 -6.52 -28.29 4.98
N ALA A 20 -5.33 -28.74 4.66
CA ALA A 20 -4.95 -30.13 4.72
C ALA A 20 -5.17 -30.66 6.15
N GLY A 21 -5.94 -31.74 6.28
CA GLY A 21 -6.21 -32.41 7.55
C GLY A 21 -7.17 -31.69 8.50
N GLY A 22 -8.03 -30.78 8.03
CA GLY A 22 -9.06 -30.11 8.85
C GLY A 22 -8.53 -28.97 9.73
N SER A 23 -7.31 -28.51 9.52
CA SER A 23 -6.75 -27.35 10.23
C SER A 23 -7.48 -26.06 9.86
N ILE A 24 -7.90 -25.29 10.87
CA ILE A 24 -8.56 -23.98 10.69
C ILE A 24 -7.60 -22.93 10.14
N THR A 25 -6.31 -23.02 10.48
CA THR A 25 -5.26 -22.15 9.95
C THR A 25 -4.37 -22.93 8.99
N PRO A 26 -3.94 -22.33 7.85
CA PRO A 26 -3.01 -23.03 6.98
C PRO A 26 -1.70 -23.32 7.72
N PRO A 27 -1.04 -24.47 7.44
CA PRO A 27 0.26 -24.79 8.05
C PRO A 27 1.34 -23.85 7.54
N ILE A 28 2.37 -23.65 8.36
CA ILE A 28 3.61 -22.97 7.93
C ILE A 28 4.53 -24.01 7.29
N VAL A 29 4.68 -23.94 5.97
CA VAL A 29 5.57 -24.82 5.21
C VAL A 29 6.96 -24.17 5.11
N GLN A 30 7.74 -24.33 6.17
CA GLN A 30 9.07 -23.71 6.28
C GLN A 30 10.14 -24.64 5.69
N THR A 31 10.25 -24.63 4.37
CA THR A 31 11.26 -25.40 3.60
C THR A 31 11.85 -24.57 2.48
N SER A 32 13.08 -24.87 2.06
CA SER A 32 13.66 -24.23 0.88
C SER A 32 13.29 -24.96 -0.41
N LEU A 33 13.11 -26.26 -0.38
CA LEU A 33 12.87 -27.10 -1.56
C LEU A 33 11.78 -28.14 -1.29
N PHE A 34 11.24 -28.69 -2.38
CA PHE A 34 10.28 -29.81 -2.37
C PHE A 34 10.86 -30.97 -3.21
N ALA A 35 10.72 -32.19 -2.71
CA ALA A 35 11.11 -33.38 -3.42
C ALA A 35 9.96 -33.90 -4.30
N PHE A 36 10.29 -34.67 -5.31
CA PHE A 36 9.36 -35.35 -6.21
C PHE A 36 9.45 -36.85 -6.01
N ASP A 37 8.33 -37.53 -6.09
CA ASP A 37 8.26 -38.97 -5.86
C ASP A 37 8.78 -39.79 -7.06
N SER A 38 8.78 -39.19 -8.27
CA SER A 38 9.26 -39.85 -9.48
C SER A 38 10.03 -38.90 -10.41
N PHE A 39 10.79 -39.50 -11.34
CA PHE A 39 11.43 -38.78 -12.43
C PHE A 39 10.41 -38.05 -13.32
N ASP A 40 9.29 -38.72 -13.60
CA ASP A 40 8.25 -38.15 -14.47
C ASP A 40 7.55 -36.95 -13.82
N ASP A 41 7.29 -36.97 -12.52
CA ASP A 41 6.75 -35.83 -11.79
C ASP A 41 7.72 -34.63 -11.82
N PHE A 42 9.02 -34.90 -11.61
CA PHE A 42 10.01 -33.84 -11.68
C PHE A 42 10.14 -33.27 -13.10
N LYS A 43 10.15 -34.14 -14.12
CA LYS A 43 10.16 -33.71 -15.52
C LYS A 43 8.92 -32.88 -15.87
N ALA A 44 7.72 -33.33 -15.46
CA ALA A 44 6.47 -32.60 -15.67
C ALA A 44 6.50 -31.21 -15.03
N ARG A 45 7.19 -31.05 -13.88
CA ARG A 45 7.41 -29.73 -13.27
C ARG A 45 8.34 -28.86 -14.08
N MET A 46 9.40 -29.43 -14.67
CA MET A 46 10.40 -28.70 -15.44
C MET A 46 9.91 -28.27 -16.82
N ASP A 47 9.07 -29.06 -17.48
CA ASP A 47 8.48 -28.75 -18.78
C ASP A 47 7.19 -27.90 -18.70
N GLY A 48 6.72 -27.56 -17.47
CA GLY A 48 5.57 -26.72 -17.25
C GLY A 48 4.21 -27.42 -17.26
N SER A 49 4.16 -28.75 -17.42
CA SER A 49 2.92 -29.52 -17.39
C SER A 49 2.39 -29.77 -15.97
N SER A 50 3.17 -29.46 -14.94
CA SER A 50 2.81 -29.50 -13.52
C SER A 50 3.11 -28.19 -12.82
N ASN A 51 2.23 -27.77 -11.88
CA ASN A 51 2.40 -26.60 -11.02
C ASN A 51 2.84 -26.97 -9.58
N ALA A 52 3.35 -28.18 -9.36
CA ALA A 52 3.84 -28.60 -8.04
C ALA A 52 4.95 -27.66 -7.54
N PRO A 53 5.00 -27.33 -6.25
CA PRO A 53 6.06 -26.50 -5.72
C PRO A 53 7.41 -27.22 -5.84
N MET A 54 8.47 -26.50 -6.22
CA MET A 54 9.82 -27.03 -6.37
C MET A 54 10.81 -26.32 -5.44
N TYR A 55 10.70 -24.99 -5.34
CA TYR A 55 11.61 -24.16 -4.56
C TYR A 55 10.89 -22.95 -4.00
N THR A 56 11.01 -22.70 -2.70
CA THR A 56 10.27 -21.66 -1.98
C THR A 56 10.51 -20.23 -2.51
N ARG A 57 11.64 -19.95 -3.13
CA ARG A 57 11.87 -18.65 -3.78
C ARG A 57 10.81 -18.31 -4.83
N VAL A 58 10.28 -19.32 -5.52
CA VAL A 58 9.31 -19.15 -6.60
C VAL A 58 7.89 -19.46 -6.16
N GLN A 59 7.71 -20.53 -5.37
CA GLN A 59 6.40 -20.98 -4.93
C GLN A 59 6.48 -21.71 -3.58
N ASN A 60 5.54 -21.39 -2.69
CA ASN A 60 5.39 -22.03 -1.39
C ASN A 60 3.90 -22.08 -1.01
N PRO A 61 3.37 -23.21 -0.47
CA PRO A 61 1.95 -23.34 -0.15
C PRO A 61 1.42 -22.29 0.83
N THR A 62 2.19 -21.92 1.86
CA THR A 62 1.77 -20.88 2.82
C THR A 62 1.70 -19.49 2.16
N VAL A 63 2.67 -19.17 1.31
CA VAL A 63 2.67 -17.92 0.54
C VAL A 63 1.51 -17.90 -0.45
N ALA A 64 1.26 -19.01 -1.15
CA ALA A 64 0.15 -19.13 -2.09
C ALA A 64 -1.22 -18.94 -1.40
N ALA A 65 -1.38 -19.40 -0.16
CA ALA A 65 -2.60 -19.15 0.61
C ALA A 65 -2.82 -17.66 0.90
N PHE A 66 -1.78 -16.92 1.27
CA PHE A 66 -1.85 -15.46 1.42
C PHE A 66 -2.17 -14.76 0.10
N GLU A 67 -1.48 -15.14 -0.98
CA GLU A 67 -1.68 -14.58 -2.31
C GLU A 67 -3.12 -14.76 -2.79
N ALA A 68 -3.70 -15.96 -2.60
CA ALA A 68 -5.09 -16.24 -2.95
C ALA A 68 -6.09 -15.37 -2.15
N MET A 69 -5.85 -15.15 -0.85
CA MET A 69 -6.69 -14.26 -0.04
C MET A 69 -6.61 -12.81 -0.50
N MET A 70 -5.43 -12.33 -0.90
CA MET A 70 -5.27 -10.96 -1.40
C MET A 70 -5.87 -10.76 -2.78
N ALA A 71 -5.74 -11.74 -3.69
CA ALA A 71 -6.40 -11.70 -4.99
C ALA A 71 -7.92 -11.61 -4.82
N ASP A 72 -8.51 -12.46 -3.97
CA ASP A 72 -9.94 -12.44 -3.65
C ASP A 72 -10.36 -11.09 -3.03
N ALA A 73 -9.60 -10.57 -2.06
CA ALA A 73 -9.92 -9.32 -1.36
C ALA A 73 -9.99 -8.12 -2.31
N GLU A 74 -9.04 -7.99 -3.24
CA GLU A 74 -8.96 -6.89 -4.21
C GLU A 74 -9.80 -7.13 -5.48
N GLY A 75 -10.35 -8.34 -5.67
CA GLY A 75 -11.08 -8.69 -6.89
C GLY A 75 -10.18 -8.93 -8.10
N GLY A 76 -8.92 -9.31 -7.89
CA GLY A 76 -7.99 -9.68 -8.94
C GLY A 76 -8.01 -11.19 -9.25
N GLU A 77 -7.46 -11.56 -10.39
CA GLU A 77 -7.39 -12.98 -10.80
C GLU A 77 -6.24 -13.72 -10.11
N ALA A 78 -5.16 -13.01 -9.78
CA ALA A 78 -3.98 -13.57 -9.12
C ALA A 78 -3.23 -12.52 -8.29
N ALA A 79 -2.33 -12.99 -7.41
CA ALA A 79 -1.43 -12.16 -6.65
C ALA A 79 -0.03 -12.78 -6.52
N VAL A 80 0.97 -11.96 -6.17
CA VAL A 80 2.33 -12.39 -5.88
C VAL A 80 2.91 -11.62 -4.69
N GLY A 81 3.44 -12.36 -3.71
CA GLY A 81 4.00 -11.83 -2.46
C GLY A 81 5.49 -11.50 -2.57
N PHE A 82 5.90 -10.41 -1.92
CA PHE A 82 7.27 -9.89 -1.87
C PHE A 82 7.72 -9.64 -0.43
N ALA A 83 9.03 -9.64 -0.22
CA ALA A 83 9.67 -9.42 1.08
C ALA A 83 9.49 -7.97 1.62
N SER A 84 9.01 -7.03 0.82
CA SER A 84 8.72 -5.66 1.25
C SER A 84 7.81 -4.94 0.24
N GLY A 85 7.18 -3.83 0.66
CA GLY A 85 6.46 -2.95 -0.24
C GLY A 85 7.34 -2.42 -1.38
N MET A 86 8.58 -1.99 -1.08
CA MET A 86 9.53 -1.57 -2.12
C MET A 86 9.95 -2.72 -3.03
N GLY A 87 10.05 -3.95 -2.52
CA GLY A 87 10.27 -5.14 -3.35
C GLY A 87 9.14 -5.36 -4.34
N ALA A 88 7.88 -5.17 -3.90
CA ALA A 88 6.71 -5.23 -4.78
C ALA A 88 6.73 -4.12 -5.83
N ILE A 89 6.97 -2.86 -5.43
CA ILE A 89 6.99 -1.69 -6.33
C ILE A 89 8.10 -1.82 -7.37
N SER A 90 9.35 -2.03 -6.92
CA SER A 90 10.52 -2.06 -7.81
C SER A 90 10.46 -3.24 -8.78
N ALA A 91 10.10 -4.43 -8.29
CA ALA A 91 9.98 -5.63 -9.11
C ALA A 91 8.87 -5.48 -10.18
N THR A 92 7.74 -4.84 -9.82
CA THR A 92 6.65 -4.59 -10.76
C THR A 92 7.08 -3.60 -11.84
N LEU A 93 7.64 -2.45 -11.47
CA LEU A 93 8.10 -1.47 -12.45
C LEU A 93 9.16 -2.06 -13.39
N MET A 94 10.16 -2.78 -12.86
CA MET A 94 11.21 -3.41 -13.66
C MET A 94 10.68 -4.52 -14.59
N ALA A 95 9.61 -5.21 -14.23
CA ALA A 95 9.00 -6.21 -15.09
C ALA A 95 8.34 -5.59 -16.33
N PHE A 96 7.75 -4.40 -16.20
CA PHE A 96 6.95 -3.76 -17.25
C PHE A 96 7.72 -2.71 -18.08
N LEU A 97 8.85 -2.22 -17.59
CA LEU A 97 9.61 -1.14 -18.21
C LEU A 97 10.90 -1.64 -18.89
N ARG A 98 11.31 -0.94 -19.93
CA ARG A 98 12.55 -1.13 -20.66
C ARG A 98 13.22 0.24 -20.91
N PRO A 99 14.53 0.31 -21.18
CA PRO A 99 15.20 1.53 -21.60
C PRO A 99 14.47 2.22 -22.76
N GLY A 100 14.20 3.51 -22.64
CA GLY A 100 13.42 4.31 -23.58
C GLY A 100 11.93 4.44 -23.24
N ASP A 101 11.41 3.63 -22.29
CA ASP A 101 10.03 3.78 -21.81
C ASP A 101 9.85 5.02 -20.91
N ARG A 102 8.60 5.49 -20.81
CA ARG A 102 8.22 6.62 -19.96
C ARG A 102 7.20 6.19 -18.91
N VAL A 103 7.36 6.78 -17.71
CA VAL A 103 6.42 6.64 -16.57
C VAL A 103 5.78 8.00 -16.30
N ALA A 104 4.46 8.06 -16.23
CA ALA A 104 3.75 9.18 -15.63
C ALA A 104 3.40 8.83 -14.17
N CYS A 105 3.86 9.65 -13.24
CA CYS A 105 3.69 9.42 -11.80
C CYS A 105 2.94 10.58 -11.17
N VAL A 106 2.11 10.32 -10.18
CA VAL A 106 1.49 11.37 -9.38
C VAL A 106 2.53 12.11 -8.54
N GLU A 107 2.33 13.42 -8.34
CA GLU A 107 3.05 14.18 -7.31
C GLU A 107 2.71 13.66 -5.92
N HIS A 108 3.55 13.95 -4.94
CA HIS A 108 3.40 13.45 -3.57
C HIS A 108 3.33 11.91 -3.47
N VAL A 109 4.01 11.23 -4.37
CA VAL A 109 4.21 9.79 -4.31
C VAL A 109 5.07 9.41 -3.10
N TYR A 110 4.97 8.17 -2.63
CA TYR A 110 5.80 7.64 -1.55
C TYR A 110 7.29 7.96 -1.77
N PRO A 111 8.01 8.50 -0.77
CA PRO A 111 9.37 9.00 -0.96
C PRO A 111 10.36 7.98 -1.53
N ASP A 112 10.23 6.68 -1.18
CA ASP A 112 11.12 5.67 -1.74
C ASP A 112 10.75 5.28 -3.17
N SER A 113 9.47 5.35 -3.56
CA SER A 113 9.07 5.22 -4.97
C SER A 113 9.67 6.34 -5.81
N TYR A 114 9.62 7.59 -5.33
CA TYR A 114 10.30 8.72 -5.99
C TYR A 114 11.80 8.48 -6.12
N ARG A 115 12.48 8.09 -5.02
CA ARG A 115 13.92 7.79 -5.05
C ARG A 115 14.27 6.65 -5.99
N PHE A 116 13.44 5.61 -6.05
CA PHE A 116 13.64 4.50 -6.98
C PHE A 116 13.55 4.96 -8.44
N MET A 117 12.55 5.77 -8.77
CA MET A 117 12.37 6.32 -10.12
C MET A 117 13.56 7.21 -10.53
N GLU A 118 14.03 8.08 -9.65
CA GLU A 118 15.13 9.01 -9.96
C GLU A 118 16.51 8.36 -9.93
N ARG A 119 16.78 7.45 -8.97
CA ARG A 119 18.12 6.89 -8.78
C ARG A 119 18.36 5.59 -9.53
N ILE A 120 17.29 4.87 -9.86
CA ILE A 120 17.39 3.58 -10.51
C ILE A 120 16.83 3.64 -11.94
N LEU A 121 15.56 4.02 -12.11
CA LEU A 121 14.94 4.00 -13.44
C LEU A 121 15.58 5.01 -14.40
N ARG A 122 15.82 6.25 -13.95
CA ARG A 122 16.39 7.31 -14.80
C ARG A 122 17.77 6.94 -15.34
N PRO A 123 18.75 6.46 -14.54
CA PRO A 123 20.04 5.98 -15.05
C PRO A 123 19.94 4.77 -16.00
N PHE A 124 18.88 3.96 -15.87
CA PHE A 124 18.58 2.87 -16.82
C PHE A 124 17.89 3.36 -18.10
N GLY A 125 17.77 4.67 -18.32
CA GLY A 125 17.15 5.23 -19.51
C GLY A 125 15.63 5.18 -19.53
N ILE A 126 14.99 5.09 -18.35
CA ILE A 126 13.53 5.14 -18.20
C ILE A 126 13.19 6.50 -17.60
N GLU A 127 12.44 7.31 -18.35
CA GLU A 127 12.06 8.65 -17.93
C GLU A 127 10.82 8.61 -17.02
N THR A 128 10.85 9.34 -15.90
CA THR A 128 9.66 9.57 -15.08
C THR A 128 9.30 11.05 -15.07
N THR A 129 8.03 11.34 -15.35
CA THR A 129 7.43 12.67 -15.20
C THR A 129 6.44 12.66 -14.04
N TYR A 130 6.39 13.76 -13.28
CA TYR A 130 5.50 13.88 -12.11
C TYR A 130 4.44 14.94 -12.39
N HIS A 131 3.19 14.63 -12.09
CA HIS A 131 2.06 15.48 -12.41
C HIS A 131 1.10 15.61 -11.22
N PRO A 132 0.49 16.79 -11.02
CA PRO A 132 -0.57 16.95 -10.03
C PRO A 132 -1.79 16.07 -10.41
N LEU A 133 -2.56 15.66 -9.40
CA LEU A 133 -3.64 14.69 -9.60
C LEU A 133 -4.66 15.13 -10.66
N HIS A 134 -5.03 16.42 -10.65
CA HIS A 134 -6.00 16.95 -11.61
C HIS A 134 -5.54 16.79 -13.07
N ALA A 135 -4.24 16.77 -13.35
CA ALA A 135 -3.76 16.55 -14.71
C ALA A 135 -4.10 15.14 -15.23
N PHE A 136 -4.06 14.11 -14.36
CA PHE A 136 -4.51 12.76 -14.74
C PHE A 136 -5.99 12.69 -15.03
N GLU A 137 -6.80 13.58 -14.44
CA GLU A 137 -8.25 13.61 -14.63
C GLU A 137 -8.67 14.51 -15.79
N ASP A 138 -8.02 15.65 -15.97
CA ASP A 138 -8.50 16.70 -16.86
C ASP A 138 -7.80 16.72 -18.23
N ASP A 139 -6.59 16.12 -18.32
CA ASP A 139 -5.87 15.99 -19.57
C ASP A 139 -5.89 14.54 -20.07
N PRO A 140 -6.77 14.21 -21.04
CA PRO A 140 -6.86 12.86 -21.58
C PRO A 140 -5.62 12.43 -22.40
N ASP A 141 -4.79 13.39 -22.83
CA ASP A 141 -3.59 13.14 -23.63
C ASP A 141 -2.30 13.11 -22.79
N LEU A 142 -2.38 13.37 -21.47
CA LEU A 142 -1.26 13.28 -20.53
C LEU A 142 -0.50 11.96 -20.68
N LEU A 143 -1.21 10.89 -20.92
CA LEU A 143 -0.69 9.53 -20.97
C LEU A 143 -0.22 9.11 -22.38
N GLN A 144 -0.25 9.99 -23.39
CA GLN A 144 0.21 9.67 -24.73
C GLN A 144 1.71 9.33 -24.75
N GLY A 145 2.05 8.13 -25.25
CA GLY A 145 3.42 7.63 -25.32
C GLY A 145 4.03 7.27 -23.95
N VAL A 146 3.22 7.19 -22.90
CA VAL A 146 3.59 6.66 -21.59
C VAL A 146 3.42 5.14 -21.60
N LYS A 147 4.31 4.40 -20.93
CA LYS A 147 4.21 2.95 -20.78
C LYS A 147 3.47 2.54 -19.52
N VAL A 148 3.73 3.23 -18.43
CA VAL A 148 3.15 2.98 -17.11
C VAL A 148 2.67 4.28 -16.49
N ALA A 149 1.43 4.30 -15.99
CA ALA A 149 0.94 5.32 -15.07
C ALA A 149 1.04 4.77 -13.64
N TYR A 150 1.95 5.36 -12.83
CA TYR A 150 2.13 4.97 -11.43
C TYR A 150 1.37 5.94 -10.51
N LEU A 151 0.43 5.39 -9.76
CA LEU A 151 -0.57 6.13 -9.00
C LEU A 151 -0.47 5.82 -7.50
N GLU A 152 -0.85 6.80 -6.69
CA GLU A 152 -1.25 6.63 -5.29
C GLU A 152 -2.54 7.41 -5.08
N SER A 153 -3.54 6.77 -4.51
CA SER A 153 -4.81 7.42 -4.20
C SER A 153 -5.43 6.80 -2.94
N PRO A 154 -5.40 7.56 -1.83
CA PRO A 154 -4.80 8.90 -1.66
C PRO A 154 -3.27 8.94 -1.74
N THR A 155 -2.72 10.09 -2.17
CA THR A 155 -1.27 10.32 -2.27
C THR A 155 -0.60 10.35 -0.90
N SER A 156 0.71 10.14 -0.88
CA SER A 156 1.51 10.25 0.35
C SER A 156 1.51 11.66 0.93
N VAL A 157 1.50 11.76 2.25
CA VAL A 157 1.67 12.98 3.05
C VAL A 157 0.50 13.97 2.99
N VAL A 158 0.05 14.36 1.80
CA VAL A 158 -1.04 15.33 1.60
C VAL A 158 -2.39 14.68 1.30
N PHE A 159 -2.41 13.37 1.13
CA PHE A 159 -3.61 12.53 1.02
C PHE A 159 -4.68 13.03 0.05
N GLN A 160 -4.29 13.45 -1.15
CA GLN A 160 -5.21 13.79 -2.22
C GLN A 160 -5.67 12.51 -2.94
N ALA A 161 -6.95 12.45 -3.33
CA ALA A 161 -7.55 11.27 -3.96
C ALA A 161 -7.88 11.52 -5.44
N LEU A 162 -7.80 10.45 -6.27
CA LEU A 162 -8.04 10.43 -7.72
C LEU A 162 -9.40 9.80 -8.06
N ASN A 163 -10.01 10.31 -9.10
CA ASN A 163 -11.10 9.62 -9.80
C ASN A 163 -10.53 8.48 -10.65
N LEU A 164 -10.32 7.31 -10.03
CA LEU A 164 -9.68 6.15 -10.68
C LEU A 164 -10.39 5.68 -11.95
N PRO A 165 -11.75 5.58 -12.03
CA PRO A 165 -12.43 5.26 -13.27
C PRO A 165 -12.09 6.19 -14.44
N LYS A 166 -11.95 7.49 -14.18
CA LYS A 166 -11.58 8.48 -15.20
C LYS A 166 -10.15 8.29 -15.68
N VAL A 167 -9.21 8.11 -14.75
CA VAL A 167 -7.79 7.84 -15.07
C VAL A 167 -7.64 6.52 -15.85
N ALA A 168 -8.32 5.46 -15.42
CA ALA A 168 -8.31 4.16 -16.10
C ALA A 168 -8.87 4.27 -17.55
N ALA A 169 -9.90 5.10 -17.77
CA ALA A 169 -10.43 5.36 -19.11
C ALA A 169 -9.41 6.08 -20.00
N HIS A 170 -8.67 7.06 -19.47
CA HIS A 170 -7.60 7.74 -20.20
C HIS A 170 -6.45 6.78 -20.52
N ALA A 171 -6.00 5.97 -19.57
CA ALA A 171 -4.93 4.99 -19.76
C ALA A 171 -5.27 3.97 -20.85
N ARG A 172 -6.49 3.44 -20.87
CA ARG A 172 -6.96 2.49 -21.91
C ARG A 172 -6.91 3.06 -23.31
N ARG A 173 -7.20 4.36 -23.51
CA ARG A 173 -7.12 5.01 -24.83
C ARG A 173 -5.72 4.96 -25.43
N HIS A 174 -4.69 5.00 -24.58
CA HIS A 174 -3.29 5.05 -24.99
C HIS A 174 -2.55 3.72 -24.80
N GLY A 175 -3.23 2.65 -24.35
CA GLY A 175 -2.62 1.34 -24.07
C GLY A 175 -1.60 1.39 -22.92
N VAL A 176 -1.82 2.26 -21.93
CA VAL A 176 -0.97 2.46 -20.77
C VAL A 176 -1.37 1.52 -19.66
N VAL A 177 -0.40 0.85 -19.05
CA VAL A 177 -0.63 0.01 -17.86
C VAL A 177 -0.72 0.90 -16.62
N THR A 178 -1.81 0.78 -15.89
CA THR A 178 -2.05 1.49 -14.64
C THR A 178 -1.58 0.66 -13.44
N MET A 179 -0.75 1.26 -12.58
CA MET A 179 -0.27 0.66 -11.33
C MET A 179 -0.59 1.59 -10.18
N ILE A 180 -1.21 1.08 -9.12
CA ILE A 180 -1.56 1.88 -7.95
C ILE A 180 -1.04 1.25 -6.65
N ASP A 181 -0.44 2.06 -5.78
CA ASP A 181 -0.24 1.70 -4.37
C ASP A 181 -1.54 2.01 -3.59
N ASN A 182 -2.23 0.93 -3.17
CA ASN A 182 -3.49 1.00 -2.43
C ASN A 182 -3.32 0.72 -0.93
N SER A 183 -2.09 0.85 -0.41
CA SER A 183 -1.78 0.53 0.99
C SER A 183 -2.58 1.35 1.99
N TRP A 184 -2.90 2.63 1.66
CA TRP A 184 -3.66 3.53 2.54
C TRP A 184 -5.12 3.09 2.73
N ALA A 185 -5.80 2.77 1.63
CA ALA A 185 -7.22 2.45 1.65
C ALA A 185 -7.51 0.99 1.99
N THR A 186 -6.61 0.08 1.65
CA THR A 186 -6.82 -1.37 1.68
C THR A 186 -8.05 -1.79 0.84
N PRO A 187 -8.29 -3.07 0.58
CA PRO A 187 -9.52 -3.50 -0.10
C PRO A 187 -10.81 -3.21 0.70
N VAL A 188 -10.68 -2.77 1.96
CA VAL A 188 -11.85 -2.39 2.79
C VAL A 188 -12.48 -1.09 2.30
N PHE A 189 -11.68 -0.10 1.91
CA PHE A 189 -12.17 1.23 1.53
C PHE A 189 -12.02 1.57 0.05
N GLN A 190 -11.20 0.84 -0.69
CA GLN A 190 -11.03 1.05 -2.12
C GLN A 190 -10.57 -0.26 -2.80
N ARG A 191 -11.20 -0.63 -3.92
CA ARG A 191 -10.86 -1.79 -4.74
C ARG A 191 -10.55 -1.35 -6.16
N PRO A 192 -9.30 -0.94 -6.45
CA PRO A 192 -8.94 -0.28 -7.70
C PRO A 192 -9.14 -1.14 -8.96
N ILE A 193 -9.03 -2.47 -8.86
CA ILE A 193 -9.30 -3.38 -9.99
C ILE A 193 -10.74 -3.22 -10.48
N GLU A 194 -11.71 -3.13 -9.57
CA GLU A 194 -13.12 -2.91 -9.92
C GLU A 194 -13.36 -1.52 -10.55
N LEU A 195 -12.44 -0.59 -10.31
CA LEU A 195 -12.45 0.77 -10.88
C LEU A 195 -11.67 0.87 -12.20
N GLY A 196 -11.13 -0.27 -12.69
CA GLY A 196 -10.48 -0.38 -13.99
C GLY A 196 -8.97 -0.19 -13.98
N ILE A 197 -8.32 -0.22 -12.83
CA ILE A 197 -6.86 -0.24 -12.68
C ILE A 197 -6.33 -1.65 -12.94
N ASP A 198 -5.18 -1.77 -13.61
CA ASP A 198 -4.63 -3.05 -14.06
C ASP A 198 -3.87 -3.78 -12.95
N ILE A 199 -3.10 -3.05 -12.14
CA ILE A 199 -2.21 -3.62 -11.11
C ILE A 199 -2.36 -2.85 -9.80
N VAL A 200 -2.62 -3.58 -8.73
CA VAL A 200 -2.70 -3.05 -7.36
C VAL A 200 -1.50 -3.55 -6.56
N ILE A 201 -0.85 -2.63 -5.86
CA ILE A 201 0.31 -2.89 -5.00
C ILE A 201 -0.07 -2.54 -3.56
N HIS A 202 0.37 -3.35 -2.61
CA HIS A 202 0.30 -3.02 -1.19
C HIS A 202 1.65 -3.20 -0.51
N SER A 203 2.00 -2.25 0.34
CA SER A 203 2.90 -2.52 1.45
C SER A 203 2.14 -3.30 2.51
N ALA A 204 2.20 -4.63 2.44
CA ALA A 204 1.48 -5.52 3.36
C ALA A 204 1.95 -5.38 4.81
N SER A 205 3.10 -4.73 5.03
CA SER A 205 3.63 -4.33 6.36
C SER A 205 2.68 -3.41 7.14
N LYS A 206 1.74 -2.73 6.46
CA LYS A 206 0.85 -1.72 7.03
C LYS A 206 -0.41 -2.38 7.59
N TYR A 207 -1.59 -1.88 7.23
CA TYR A 207 -2.87 -2.39 7.73
C TYR A 207 -3.11 -3.89 7.48
N ILE A 208 -2.54 -4.47 6.42
CA ILE A 208 -2.70 -5.91 6.13
C ILE A 208 -2.07 -6.74 7.26
N SER A 209 -0.83 -6.46 7.66
CA SER A 209 -0.23 -7.04 8.87
C SER A 209 -0.92 -6.50 10.14
N GLY A 210 -0.96 -5.18 10.30
CA GLY A 210 -1.62 -4.47 11.39
C GLY A 210 -0.98 -4.62 12.76
N HIS A 211 0.20 -5.24 12.88
CA HIS A 211 0.82 -5.60 14.16
C HIS A 211 2.27 -5.12 14.31
N SER A 212 2.79 -4.37 13.33
CA SER A 212 4.15 -3.79 13.34
C SER A 212 5.29 -4.80 13.50
N ASP A 213 5.05 -6.06 13.13
CA ASP A 213 5.94 -7.22 13.33
C ASP A 213 6.39 -7.86 11.99
N THR A 214 5.91 -7.37 10.84
CA THR A 214 6.13 -8.01 9.54
C THR A 214 6.46 -6.97 8.47
N VAL A 215 7.47 -7.25 7.67
CA VAL A 215 7.79 -6.47 6.47
C VAL A 215 7.46 -7.30 5.25
N ALA A 216 6.52 -6.82 4.42
CA ALA A 216 6.05 -7.52 3.24
C ALA A 216 5.44 -6.59 2.20
N GLY A 217 5.31 -7.08 0.96
CA GLY A 217 4.55 -6.47 -0.11
C GLY A 217 3.72 -7.51 -0.85
N VAL A 218 2.72 -7.05 -1.59
CA VAL A 218 1.94 -7.91 -2.47
C VAL A 218 1.47 -7.12 -3.69
N VAL A 219 1.43 -7.78 -4.83
CA VAL A 219 0.93 -7.24 -6.11
C VAL A 219 -0.23 -8.11 -6.57
N ILE A 220 -1.30 -7.47 -6.98
CA ILE A 220 -2.54 -8.10 -7.45
C ILE A 220 -2.86 -7.59 -8.85
N GLY A 221 -3.39 -8.44 -9.73
CA GLY A 221 -3.79 -8.06 -11.08
C GLY A 221 -4.43 -9.22 -11.84
N SER A 222 -4.43 -9.11 -13.18
CA SER A 222 -4.82 -10.21 -14.05
C SER A 222 -3.83 -11.37 -13.96
N ALA A 223 -4.25 -12.56 -14.35
CA ALA A 223 -3.39 -13.75 -14.39
C ALA A 223 -2.14 -13.50 -15.24
N ASP A 224 -2.26 -12.82 -16.39
CA ASP A 224 -1.16 -12.50 -17.30
C ASP A 224 -0.15 -11.52 -16.65
N HIS A 225 -0.63 -10.46 -16.00
CA HIS A 225 0.25 -9.52 -15.31
C HIS A 225 1.04 -10.20 -14.19
N ILE A 226 0.39 -11.05 -13.41
CA ILE A 226 1.03 -11.77 -12.30
C ILE A 226 1.96 -12.89 -12.83
N ALA A 227 1.61 -13.59 -13.90
CA ALA A 227 2.49 -14.57 -14.53
C ALA A 227 3.81 -13.91 -14.99
N ARG A 228 3.75 -12.70 -15.59
CA ARG A 228 4.93 -11.92 -15.95
C ARG A 228 5.83 -11.60 -14.75
N LEU A 229 5.24 -11.22 -13.61
CA LEU A 229 5.99 -10.98 -12.39
C LEU A 229 6.62 -12.26 -11.82
N ARG A 230 5.91 -13.38 -11.88
CA ARG A 230 6.41 -14.68 -11.42
C ARG A 230 7.54 -15.21 -12.29
N ASP A 231 7.52 -14.92 -13.59
CA ASP A 231 8.58 -15.32 -14.51
C ASP A 231 9.84 -14.48 -14.34
N LEU A 232 9.72 -13.17 -14.19
CA LEU A 232 10.85 -12.25 -14.17
C LEU A 232 11.32 -11.90 -12.74
N SER A 233 10.40 -11.57 -11.85
CA SER A 233 10.76 -10.89 -10.59
C SER A 233 11.19 -11.86 -9.50
N LEU A 234 10.40 -12.88 -9.20
CA LEU A 234 10.71 -13.81 -8.13
C LEU A 234 11.97 -14.62 -8.39
N PRO A 235 12.14 -15.25 -9.58
CA PRO A 235 13.35 -16.04 -9.86
C PRO A 235 14.62 -15.21 -9.94
N LEU A 236 14.54 -14.00 -10.54
CA LEU A 236 15.72 -13.24 -10.94
C LEU A 236 16.12 -12.16 -9.90
N PHE A 237 15.16 -11.48 -9.25
CA PHE A 237 15.45 -10.47 -8.22
C PHE A 237 15.42 -11.04 -6.80
N GLY A 238 14.71 -12.16 -6.58
CA GLY A 238 14.77 -12.91 -5.34
C GLY A 238 14.05 -12.27 -4.15
N ALA A 239 13.31 -11.17 -4.32
CA ALA A 239 12.60 -10.46 -3.26
C ALA A 239 11.32 -11.22 -2.80
N LYS A 240 11.45 -12.51 -2.54
CA LYS A 240 10.34 -13.42 -2.20
C LYS A 240 9.81 -13.18 -0.80
N LEU A 241 8.50 -13.33 -0.60
CA LEU A 241 7.88 -13.40 0.72
C LEU A 241 8.26 -14.72 1.41
N ALA A 242 8.59 -14.68 2.70
CA ALA A 242 8.88 -15.90 3.45
C ALA A 242 7.57 -16.52 4.03
N PRO A 243 7.54 -17.87 4.23
CA PRO A 243 6.33 -18.55 4.68
C PRO A 243 5.81 -18.10 6.05
N PHE A 244 6.72 -17.79 6.98
CA PHE A 244 6.32 -17.33 8.31
C PHE A 244 5.66 -15.95 8.25
N GLU A 245 6.24 -15.00 7.52
CA GLU A 245 5.64 -13.68 7.31
C GLU A 245 4.29 -13.79 6.58
N ALA A 246 4.18 -14.67 5.57
CA ALA A 246 2.90 -14.93 4.89
C ALA A 246 1.83 -15.42 5.85
N TRP A 247 2.18 -16.28 6.80
CA TRP A 247 1.26 -16.76 7.82
C TRP A 247 0.81 -15.64 8.77
N LEU A 248 1.73 -14.75 9.20
CA LEU A 248 1.39 -13.56 9.99
C LEU A 248 0.44 -12.62 9.22
N LEU A 249 0.66 -12.45 7.92
CA LEU A 249 -0.22 -11.64 7.06
C LEU A 249 -1.62 -12.26 6.93
N ILE A 250 -1.74 -13.59 6.80
CA ILE A 250 -3.03 -14.29 6.84
C ILE A 250 -3.76 -14.01 8.15
N ARG A 251 -3.03 -14.07 9.28
CA ARG A 251 -3.59 -13.74 10.59
C ARG A 251 -4.06 -12.28 10.64
N GLY A 252 -3.28 -11.34 10.11
CA GLY A 252 -3.63 -9.93 10.02
C GLY A 252 -4.87 -9.68 9.16
N LEU A 253 -4.97 -10.32 8.00
CA LEU A 253 -6.12 -10.20 7.09
C LEU A 253 -7.46 -10.56 7.74
N ARG A 254 -7.47 -11.60 8.59
CA ARG A 254 -8.69 -12.04 9.29
C ARG A 254 -9.30 -10.98 10.21
N THR A 255 -8.49 -10.02 10.66
CA THR A 255 -8.93 -8.90 11.51
C THR A 255 -8.86 -7.55 10.79
N LEU A 256 -8.61 -7.54 9.48
CA LEU A 256 -8.45 -6.29 8.73
C LEU A 256 -9.69 -5.40 8.82
N VAL A 257 -10.87 -5.95 8.52
CA VAL A 257 -12.12 -5.17 8.48
C VAL A 257 -12.46 -4.51 9.83
N PRO A 258 -12.50 -5.24 10.97
CA PRO A 258 -12.75 -4.60 12.26
C PRO A 258 -11.68 -3.57 12.66
N ARG A 259 -10.40 -3.81 12.34
CA ARG A 259 -9.34 -2.82 12.61
C ARG A 259 -9.51 -1.56 11.77
N MET A 260 -9.80 -1.70 10.47
CA MET A 260 -10.02 -0.55 9.60
C MET A 260 -11.23 0.29 10.03
N ARG A 261 -12.31 -0.34 10.51
CA ARG A 261 -13.47 0.36 11.09
C ARG A 261 -13.08 1.15 12.35
N GLN A 262 -12.26 0.58 13.23
CA GLN A 262 -11.77 1.27 14.42
C GLN A 262 -10.84 2.43 14.05
N HIS A 263 -9.89 2.23 13.12
CA HIS A 263 -9.03 3.30 12.61
C HIS A 263 -9.84 4.45 12.01
N GLN A 264 -10.89 4.15 11.23
CA GLN A 264 -11.77 5.15 10.66
C GLN A 264 -12.50 5.94 11.77
N ALA A 265 -13.10 5.27 12.73
CA ALA A 265 -13.85 5.94 13.81
C ALA A 265 -12.95 6.92 14.59
N THR A 266 -11.71 6.52 14.89
CA THR A 266 -10.73 7.40 15.54
C THR A 266 -10.33 8.56 14.62
N ALA A 267 -10.12 8.30 13.31
CA ALA A 267 -9.75 9.33 12.34
C ALA A 267 -10.88 10.35 12.11
N ASP A 268 -12.14 9.92 12.11
CA ASP A 268 -13.31 10.82 12.02
C ASP A 268 -13.33 11.80 13.20
N LEU A 269 -13.19 11.29 14.41
CA LEU A 269 -13.13 12.12 15.62
C LEU A 269 -11.97 13.14 15.56
N PHE A 270 -10.78 12.69 15.17
CA PHE A 270 -9.61 13.56 15.07
C PHE A 270 -9.76 14.61 13.97
N ALA A 271 -10.26 14.23 12.79
CA ALA A 271 -10.46 15.16 11.69
C ALA A 271 -11.43 16.29 12.07
N ASP A 272 -12.55 15.96 12.68
CA ASP A 272 -13.57 16.94 13.10
C ASP A 272 -13.03 17.87 14.18
N ARG A 273 -12.39 17.32 15.20
CA ARG A 273 -11.87 18.13 16.33
C ARG A 273 -10.69 19.01 15.92
N LEU A 274 -9.77 18.50 15.08
CA LEU A 274 -8.65 19.29 14.58
C LEU A 274 -9.13 20.41 13.66
N ALA A 275 -10.08 20.14 12.77
CA ALA A 275 -10.62 21.15 11.87
C ALA A 275 -11.33 22.31 12.60
N ALA A 276 -11.81 22.09 13.81
CA ALA A 276 -12.44 23.12 14.66
C ALA A 276 -11.44 24.04 15.37
N LEU A 277 -10.14 23.72 15.35
CA LEU A 277 -9.11 24.51 16.04
C LEU A 277 -8.67 25.73 15.19
N PRO A 278 -8.65 26.94 15.74
CA PRO A 278 -8.39 28.16 14.94
C PRO A 278 -6.96 28.27 14.39
N PHE A 279 -6.02 27.47 14.91
CA PHE A 279 -4.63 27.42 14.49
C PHE A 279 -4.33 26.22 13.57
N VAL A 280 -5.35 25.50 13.12
CA VAL A 280 -5.25 24.47 12.09
C VAL A 280 -5.65 25.07 10.74
N ARG A 281 -4.70 25.08 9.81
CA ARG A 281 -4.92 25.60 8.44
C ARG A 281 -5.64 24.59 7.56
N ARG A 282 -5.27 23.30 7.69
CA ARG A 282 -5.79 22.24 6.85
C ARG A 282 -5.72 20.88 7.56
N VAL A 283 -6.75 20.10 7.40
CA VAL A 283 -6.76 18.67 7.73
C VAL A 283 -6.88 17.89 6.43
N ASN A 284 -5.87 17.09 6.11
CA ASN A 284 -5.86 16.21 4.94
C ASN A 284 -6.28 14.81 5.40
N ALA A 285 -7.56 14.53 5.31
CA ALA A 285 -8.19 13.29 5.75
C ALA A 285 -9.32 12.96 4.76
N PRO A 286 -9.02 12.28 3.64
CA PRO A 286 -10.02 11.92 2.63
C PRO A 286 -11.21 11.18 3.26
N THR A 287 -12.41 11.48 2.79
CA THR A 287 -13.65 10.90 3.30
C THR A 287 -14.30 9.96 2.30
N ALA A 288 -15.22 9.13 2.79
CA ALA A 288 -16.08 8.33 1.94
C ALA A 288 -16.76 9.20 0.86
N ASN A 289 -16.83 8.65 -0.35
CA ASN A 289 -17.45 9.27 -1.53
C ASN A 289 -16.81 10.60 -2.00
N MET A 290 -15.61 10.96 -1.50
CA MET A 290 -14.86 12.11 -2.01
C MET A 290 -14.50 11.92 -3.50
N VAL A 291 -14.19 10.69 -3.87
CA VAL A 291 -14.01 10.23 -5.25
C VAL A 291 -14.74 8.91 -5.45
N PRO A 292 -15.10 8.53 -6.70
CA PRO A 292 -15.73 7.24 -6.97
C PRO A 292 -14.92 6.06 -6.43
N GLY A 293 -15.58 5.14 -5.71
CA GLY A 293 -14.99 3.93 -5.19
C GLY A 293 -14.21 4.06 -3.88
N LEU A 294 -14.02 5.27 -3.34
CA LEU A 294 -13.51 5.46 -1.99
C LEU A 294 -14.67 5.44 -0.99
N THR A 295 -14.75 4.39 -0.16
CA THR A 295 -15.90 4.14 0.73
C THR A 295 -15.67 4.50 2.20
N GLY A 296 -14.45 4.89 2.56
CA GLY A 296 -14.07 5.24 3.92
C GLY A 296 -12.69 5.89 3.99
N ARG A 297 -12.18 6.02 5.20
CA ARG A 297 -10.81 6.52 5.47
C ARG A 297 -10.06 5.60 6.41
N SER A 298 -8.75 5.56 6.25
CA SER A 298 -7.86 4.87 7.19
C SER A 298 -7.50 5.78 8.38
N GLY A 299 -6.74 5.24 9.32
CA GLY A 299 -6.19 6.01 10.46
C GLY A 299 -5.04 6.96 10.10
N LEU A 300 -4.67 7.04 8.82
CA LEU A 300 -3.53 7.85 8.37
C LEU A 300 -4.01 9.16 7.75
N MET A 301 -3.62 10.28 8.35
CA MET A 301 -4.01 11.64 7.97
C MET A 301 -2.86 12.61 8.18
N SER A 302 -2.99 13.85 7.71
CA SER A 302 -2.07 14.92 8.06
C SER A 302 -2.79 16.22 8.38
N VAL A 303 -2.11 17.04 9.19
CA VAL A 303 -2.61 18.32 9.66
C VAL A 303 -1.55 19.39 9.40
N GLU A 304 -1.95 20.47 8.79
CA GLU A 304 -1.13 21.66 8.64
C GLU A 304 -1.53 22.69 9.71
N PHE A 305 -0.60 22.99 10.59
CA PHE A 305 -0.77 24.01 11.62
C PHE A 305 -0.31 25.38 11.10
N ASP A 306 -0.72 26.45 11.78
CA ASP A 306 -0.11 27.76 11.59
C ASP A 306 1.22 27.89 12.38
N GLU A 307 1.90 29.01 12.24
CA GLU A 307 3.21 29.25 12.83
C GLU A 307 3.17 29.47 14.34
N THR A 308 2.00 29.59 14.94
CA THR A 308 1.85 29.71 16.40
C THR A 308 2.08 28.39 17.12
N VAL A 309 2.00 27.25 16.40
CA VAL A 309 2.25 25.91 16.93
C VAL A 309 3.70 25.50 16.72
N SER A 310 4.43 25.30 17.80
CA SER A 310 5.77 24.73 17.75
C SER A 310 5.70 23.21 17.53
N ILE A 311 5.93 22.75 16.30
CA ILE A 311 5.87 21.33 15.96
C ILE A 311 6.83 20.47 16.81
N PRO A 312 8.10 20.87 17.08
CA PRO A 312 8.96 20.11 17.98
C PRO A 312 8.37 19.96 19.39
N ARG A 313 7.87 21.05 19.99
CA ARG A 313 7.25 21.00 21.32
C ARG A 313 6.00 20.10 21.34
N LEU A 314 5.17 20.17 20.29
CA LEU A 314 4.03 19.31 20.12
C LEU A 314 4.44 17.84 20.13
N ALA A 315 5.41 17.48 19.29
CA ALA A 315 5.86 16.10 19.15
C ALA A 315 6.49 15.55 20.45
N ASP A 316 7.26 16.38 21.17
CA ASP A 316 7.92 15.99 22.41
C ASP A 316 6.95 15.89 23.61
N ALA A 317 5.82 16.60 23.58
CA ALA A 317 4.83 16.60 24.66
C ALA A 317 3.85 15.40 24.59
N LEU A 318 3.73 14.75 23.44
CA LEU A 318 2.84 13.59 23.27
C LEU A 318 3.35 12.35 24.01
N ARG A 319 2.44 11.63 24.65
CA ARG A 319 2.75 10.43 25.46
C ARG A 319 2.39 9.15 24.73
N PHE A 320 1.24 9.12 24.05
CA PHE A 320 0.77 7.94 23.31
C PHE A 320 1.27 7.91 21.88
N PHE A 321 1.32 9.07 21.22
CA PHE A 321 1.91 9.16 19.89
C PHE A 321 3.43 9.08 19.97
N ARG A 322 4.02 8.10 19.30
CA ARG A 322 5.47 7.97 19.21
C ARG A 322 6.02 8.62 17.94
N LEU A 323 7.16 9.26 18.04
CA LEU A 323 7.91 9.73 16.87
C LEU A 323 8.40 8.51 16.08
N GLY A 324 7.91 8.38 14.86
CA GLY A 324 8.27 7.23 14.03
C GLY A 324 7.87 7.36 12.58
N VAL A 325 8.58 6.64 11.74
CA VAL A 325 8.19 6.39 10.35
C VAL A 325 7.17 5.24 10.31
N SER A 326 6.65 4.90 9.14
CA SER A 326 5.63 3.85 9.01
C SER A 326 4.25 4.26 9.56
N TRP A 327 3.30 3.31 9.59
CA TRP A 327 1.90 3.49 9.98
C TRP A 327 1.13 2.17 9.82
N GLY A 328 -0.13 2.14 10.28
CA GLY A 328 -1.06 1.03 10.02
C GLY A 328 -0.94 -0.14 10.99
N GLY A 329 -0.15 0.02 12.07
CA GLY A 329 -0.10 -0.88 13.21
C GLY A 329 -1.16 -0.56 14.26
N PHE A 330 -1.03 -1.20 15.42
CA PHE A 330 -1.91 -0.97 16.57
C PHE A 330 -1.57 0.33 17.32
N GLU A 331 -0.34 0.82 17.16
CA GLU A 331 0.20 2.01 17.84
C GLU A 331 -0.07 3.31 17.07
N SER A 332 -0.22 4.41 17.81
CA SER A 332 -0.30 5.76 17.27
C SER A 332 1.09 6.36 17.04
N LEU A 333 1.31 6.93 15.85
CA LEU A 333 2.58 7.54 15.44
C LEU A 333 2.39 8.97 14.96
N ILE A 334 3.40 9.81 15.20
CA ILE A 334 3.52 11.17 14.68
C ILE A 334 4.80 11.30 13.83
N LEU A 335 4.67 11.89 12.66
CA LEU A 335 5.81 12.24 11.80
C LEU A 335 5.71 13.69 11.36
N PRO A 336 6.46 14.62 12.00
CA PRO A 336 6.59 15.99 11.54
C PRO A 336 7.23 16.06 10.16
N ALA A 337 6.68 16.87 9.25
CA ALA A 337 7.25 17.10 7.92
C ALA A 337 8.69 17.63 8.00
N GLN A 338 9.03 18.39 9.02
CA GLN A 338 10.39 18.90 9.27
C GLN A 338 11.44 17.80 9.28
N VAL A 339 11.12 16.62 9.85
CA VAL A 339 12.02 15.46 9.86
C VAL A 339 12.23 14.91 8.44
N GLY A 340 11.17 14.77 7.67
CA GLY A 340 11.25 14.33 6.28
C GLY A 340 11.97 15.33 5.38
N LEU A 341 11.73 16.63 5.57
CA LEU A 341 12.41 17.71 4.85
C LEU A 341 13.92 17.77 5.18
N ALA A 342 14.30 17.42 6.41
CA ALA A 342 15.70 17.36 6.85
C ALA A 342 16.46 16.14 6.32
N GLN A 343 15.76 15.13 5.75
CA GLN A 343 16.41 13.95 5.23
C GLN A 343 17.51 14.28 4.21
N ALA A 344 18.72 13.79 4.46
CA ALA A 344 19.87 14.00 3.61
C ALA A 344 19.69 13.41 2.21
N GLY A 345 20.41 13.95 1.23
CA GLY A 345 20.44 13.49 -0.15
C GLY A 345 19.67 14.39 -1.12
N GLU A 346 19.96 14.18 -2.40
CA GLU A 346 19.44 15.00 -3.49
C GLU A 346 17.93 14.73 -3.75
N PHE A 347 17.54 13.47 -3.70
CA PHE A 347 16.19 13.03 -4.10
C PHE A 347 15.23 12.98 -2.90
N ASN A 348 14.73 14.15 -2.50
CA ASN A 348 13.75 14.30 -1.44
C ASN A 348 12.42 14.78 -2.04
N SER A 349 11.42 13.88 -2.12
CA SER A 349 10.10 14.16 -2.69
C SER A 349 9.34 15.25 -1.92
N MET A 350 9.49 15.33 -0.59
CA MET A 350 8.82 16.36 0.21
C MET A 350 9.31 17.76 -0.14
N ARG A 351 10.62 17.92 -0.36
CA ARG A 351 11.20 19.19 -0.87
C ARG A 351 10.78 19.45 -2.31
N LYS A 352 10.82 18.41 -3.16
CA LYS A 352 10.48 18.51 -4.58
C LYS A 352 9.04 19.00 -4.79
N PHE A 353 8.10 18.49 -3.99
CA PHE A 353 6.68 18.81 -4.12
C PHE A 353 6.18 19.84 -3.11
N GLY A 354 7.07 20.55 -2.42
CA GLY A 354 6.72 21.71 -1.61
C GLY A 354 5.89 21.41 -0.35
N VAL A 355 6.14 20.29 0.32
CA VAL A 355 5.43 19.93 1.57
C VAL A 355 5.75 20.99 2.64
N PRO A 356 4.72 21.60 3.30
CA PRO A 356 4.95 22.61 4.32
C PRO A 356 5.65 22.04 5.56
N ALA A 357 6.59 22.81 6.14
CA ALA A 357 7.28 22.40 7.38
C ALA A 357 6.34 22.36 8.61
N THR A 358 5.22 23.04 8.55
CA THR A 358 4.16 23.04 9.57
C THR A 358 3.21 21.84 9.49
N LEU A 359 3.38 20.97 8.47
CA LEU A 359 2.57 19.77 8.31
C LEU A 359 3.07 18.65 9.22
N VAL A 360 2.12 17.95 9.84
CA VAL A 360 2.36 16.77 10.68
C VAL A 360 1.51 15.64 10.17
N ARG A 361 2.10 14.48 9.92
CA ARG A 361 1.38 13.25 9.61
C ARG A 361 1.07 12.50 10.92
N LEU A 362 -0.18 12.10 11.08
CA LEU A 362 -0.68 11.28 12.18
C LEU A 362 -1.06 9.91 11.66
N SER A 363 -0.61 8.86 12.33
CA SER A 363 -1.14 7.51 12.19
C SER A 363 -1.85 7.17 13.49
N LEU A 364 -3.17 7.07 13.43
CA LEU A 364 -4.01 6.77 14.57
C LEU A 364 -4.09 5.26 14.74
N GLY A 365 -3.70 4.77 15.90
CA GLY A 365 -3.69 3.35 16.25
C GLY A 365 -5.04 2.83 16.71
N LEU A 366 -5.02 1.80 17.55
CA LEU A 366 -6.20 1.12 18.09
C LEU A 366 -6.46 1.47 19.56
N GLU A 367 -5.73 2.43 20.11
CA GLU A 367 -5.94 2.96 21.47
C GLU A 367 -7.33 3.63 21.55
N ASN A 368 -7.79 3.89 22.76
CA ASN A 368 -9.05 4.62 22.96
C ASN A 368 -8.95 6.02 22.35
N ALA A 369 -9.92 6.38 21.50
CA ALA A 369 -9.90 7.63 20.75
C ALA A 369 -9.94 8.90 21.64
N GLU A 370 -10.66 8.85 22.78
CA GLU A 370 -10.73 9.97 23.73
C GLU A 370 -9.43 10.13 24.52
N ASP A 371 -8.74 9.04 24.86
CA ASP A 371 -7.42 9.10 25.50
C ASP A 371 -6.38 9.71 24.56
N LEU A 372 -6.39 9.30 23.28
CA LEU A 372 -5.55 9.89 22.24
C LEU A 372 -5.83 11.38 22.05
N TRP A 373 -7.11 11.76 22.05
CA TRP A 373 -7.50 13.16 21.90
C TRP A 373 -7.11 14.00 23.13
N ALA A 374 -7.26 13.48 24.32
CA ALA A 374 -6.84 14.14 25.56
C ALA A 374 -5.31 14.39 25.54
N ASP A 375 -4.52 13.41 25.10
CA ASP A 375 -3.08 13.56 24.94
C ASP A 375 -2.72 14.63 23.90
N MET A 376 -3.34 14.58 22.71
CA MET A 376 -3.16 15.58 21.66
C MET A 376 -3.54 17.00 22.13
N SER A 377 -4.68 17.15 22.81
CA SER A 377 -5.15 18.45 23.31
C SER A 377 -4.21 19.04 24.35
N ALA A 378 -3.71 18.22 25.27
CA ALA A 378 -2.74 18.65 26.30
C ALA A 378 -1.41 19.08 25.65
N ALA A 379 -0.92 18.30 24.68
CA ALA A 379 0.29 18.61 23.93
C ALA A 379 0.15 19.92 23.11
N LEU A 380 -0.98 20.12 22.45
CA LEU A 380 -1.30 21.35 21.71
C LEU A 380 -1.34 22.58 22.63
N ALA A 381 -1.91 22.45 23.84
CA ALA A 381 -1.98 23.56 24.81
C ALA A 381 -0.59 24.04 25.25
N THR A 382 0.40 23.16 25.30
CA THR A 382 1.78 23.47 25.73
C THR A 382 2.71 23.84 24.57
N SER A 383 2.32 23.57 23.34
CA SER A 383 3.12 23.81 22.13
C SER A 383 2.87 25.16 21.46
N ARG A 384 1.89 25.93 21.91
CA ARG A 384 1.57 27.27 21.38
C ARG A 384 2.42 28.34 22.04
N ASN A 385 2.82 29.32 21.25
CA ASN A 385 3.49 30.55 21.73
C ASN A 385 2.46 31.57 22.21
#